data_dcd0ac364f9a818b622a0c328fe4e364
#
_entry.id   dcd0ac364f9a818b622a0c328fe4e364
#
_cell.length_a   1.000
_cell.length_b   1.000
_cell.length_c   1.000
_cell.angle_alpha   90.00
_cell.angle_beta   90.00
_cell.angle_gamma   90.00
#
_symmetry.space_group_name_H-M   'P 1'
#
loop_
_entity.id
_entity.type
_entity.pdbx_description
1 polymer ?
#
loop_
_entity_poly.entity_id
_entity_poly.type
_entity_poly.pdbx_seq_one_letter_code
_entity_poly.pdbx_strand_id
1 'polypeptide(L)'
;LASLFVSLIGVVYPMVTREMLNNLIPNRQVRAIVVAAGVLLGLYVVQMLLEFFIQFFGHMMGVRMQAQMRSDMFRHLETLPYRFFDDHETGKIMSRLTNDLMDISELAHHGPENVIISSLSIIVSFLYLSGIHLTLTLIIFACAPLLFVVAFLLRGRMDRAFTESRRSIAEINASVESSISGIRVTKAFGNAEKEQEKFERGNGRFKEARKKAYFAMGLFHSSTTFITNVFNVVVLIAGGIFLYRGEISFGDYSAFVVSVNIFVSPVMTLIRFTEQFEDGAAGFRRFVEIMDEPPEKDAPDATVLQHVKGDICLANVSYSYDGAREVLRDVNLNIHAGDTFALVG
;
A
#
# COMPACT_ATOMS: atom_id res chain seq x y z
N LEU A 1 19.98 10.12 2.60
CA LEU A 1 20.83 10.78 3.62
C LEU A 1 20.01 11.18 4.85
N ALA A 2 18.88 11.92 4.70
CA ALA A 2 18.05 12.33 5.84
C ALA A 2 17.61 11.13 6.69
N SER A 3 17.17 10.03 6.07
CA SER A 3 16.76 8.77 6.72
C SER A 3 17.90 8.14 7.55
N LEU A 4 19.15 8.24 7.07
CA LEU A 4 20.32 7.79 7.80
C LEU A 4 20.47 8.58 9.12
N PHE A 5 20.37 9.90 9.04
CA PHE A 5 20.48 10.75 10.25
C PHE A 5 19.34 10.48 11.24
N VAL A 6 18.11 10.32 10.78
CA VAL A 6 16.97 9.99 11.64
C VAL A 6 17.22 8.66 12.38
N SER A 7 17.68 7.61 11.69
CA SER A 7 18.00 6.32 12.31
C SER A 7 19.15 6.40 13.33
N LEU A 8 20.18 7.21 13.04
CA LEU A 8 21.29 7.44 13.98
C LEU A 8 20.84 8.21 15.22
N ILE A 9 20.01 9.25 15.08
CA ILE A 9 19.47 10.02 16.21
C ILE A 9 18.64 9.10 17.12
N GLY A 10 17.90 8.11 16.56
CA GLY A 10 17.10 7.18 17.32
C GLY A 10 17.89 6.37 18.38
N VAL A 11 19.19 6.13 18.17
CA VAL A 11 20.04 5.39 19.11
C VAL A 11 20.70 6.33 20.16
N VAL A 12 20.63 7.64 19.96
CA VAL A 12 21.27 8.61 20.90
C VAL A 12 20.60 8.58 22.28
N TYR A 13 19.28 8.38 22.34
CA TYR A 13 18.57 8.32 23.63
C TYR A 13 19.07 7.19 24.54
N PRO A 14 19.18 5.91 24.09
CA PRO A 14 19.83 4.86 24.88
C PRO A 14 21.29 5.20 25.27
N MET A 15 22.05 5.82 24.36
CA MET A 15 23.44 6.23 24.64
C MET A 15 23.50 7.24 25.79
N VAL A 16 22.69 8.29 25.72
CA VAL A 16 22.60 9.31 26.76
C VAL A 16 22.12 8.72 28.09
N THR A 17 21.09 7.85 28.05
CA THR A 17 20.58 7.17 29.25
C THR A 17 21.66 6.34 29.92
N ARG A 18 22.42 5.57 29.12
CA ARG A 18 23.56 4.79 29.61
C ARG A 18 24.62 5.66 30.29
N GLU A 19 25.03 6.72 29.62
CA GLU A 19 26.05 7.66 30.14
C GLU A 19 25.58 8.37 31.42
N MET A 20 24.32 8.79 31.45
CA MET A 20 23.73 9.41 32.64
C MET A 20 23.78 8.47 33.85
N LEU A 21 23.38 7.22 33.68
CA LEU A 21 23.30 6.25 34.78
C LEU A 21 24.66 5.72 35.23
N ASN A 22 25.61 5.55 34.29
CA ASN A 22 26.93 5.00 34.62
C ASN A 22 27.91 6.05 35.14
N ASN A 23 27.83 7.31 34.64
CA ASN A 23 28.88 8.29 34.88
C ASN A 23 28.33 9.59 35.48
N LEU A 24 27.33 10.24 34.89
CA LEU A 24 26.95 11.58 35.28
C LEU A 24 26.24 11.67 36.62
N ILE A 25 25.32 10.75 36.90
CA ILE A 25 24.57 10.71 38.17
C ILE A 25 25.46 10.27 39.34
N PRO A 26 26.23 9.19 39.24
CA PRO A 26 27.14 8.79 40.33
C PRO A 26 28.16 9.87 40.70
N ASN A 27 28.66 10.58 39.68
CA ASN A 27 29.63 11.66 39.86
C ASN A 27 28.99 13.04 40.20
N ARG A 28 27.66 13.08 40.39
CA ARG A 28 26.88 14.28 40.74
C ARG A 28 27.10 15.44 39.78
N GLN A 29 27.29 15.16 38.48
CA GLN A 29 27.63 16.16 37.46
C GLN A 29 26.34 16.82 36.89
N VAL A 30 25.62 17.59 37.71
CA VAL A 30 24.33 18.19 37.33
C VAL A 30 24.43 19.04 36.05
N ARG A 31 25.54 19.83 35.92
CA ARG A 31 25.73 20.64 34.71
C ARG A 31 25.84 19.78 33.44
N ALA A 32 26.56 18.66 33.49
CA ALA A 32 26.70 17.74 32.37
C ALA A 32 25.38 17.08 32.02
N ILE A 33 24.54 16.71 33.03
CA ILE A 33 23.19 16.18 32.83
C ILE A 33 22.33 17.20 32.07
N VAL A 34 22.31 18.46 32.48
CA VAL A 34 21.53 19.54 31.79
C VAL A 34 22.03 19.76 30.36
N VAL A 35 23.36 19.74 30.15
CA VAL A 35 23.94 19.88 28.81
C VAL A 35 23.56 18.67 27.93
N ALA A 36 23.67 17.44 28.45
CA ALA A 36 23.27 16.24 27.69
C ALA A 36 21.79 16.24 27.30
N ALA A 37 20.91 16.66 28.22
CA ALA A 37 19.48 16.83 27.94
C ALA A 37 19.23 17.92 26.90
N GLY A 38 19.95 19.03 26.95
CA GLY A 38 19.87 20.13 25.96
C GLY A 38 20.33 19.70 24.57
N VAL A 39 21.42 18.91 24.49
CA VAL A 39 21.93 18.34 23.24
C VAL A 39 20.90 17.36 22.65
N LEU A 40 20.34 16.46 23.49
CA LEU A 40 19.31 15.52 23.04
C LEU A 40 18.07 16.23 22.51
N LEU A 41 17.61 17.29 23.20
CA LEU A 41 16.51 18.12 22.72
C LEU A 41 16.83 18.79 21.38
N GLY A 42 18.04 19.32 21.23
CA GLY A 42 18.51 19.88 19.96
C GLY A 42 18.51 18.85 18.83
N LEU A 43 18.95 17.62 19.10
CA LEU A 43 18.91 16.52 18.13
C LEU A 43 17.46 16.14 17.75
N TYR A 44 16.51 16.14 18.69
CA TYR A 44 15.11 15.91 18.39
C TYR A 44 14.49 17.02 17.53
N VAL A 45 14.90 18.29 17.69
CA VAL A 45 14.50 19.36 16.78
C VAL A 45 15.04 19.09 15.37
N VAL A 46 16.32 18.68 15.26
CA VAL A 46 16.90 18.29 13.96
C VAL A 46 16.14 17.09 13.37
N GLN A 47 15.84 16.07 14.16
CA GLN A 47 15.05 14.91 13.73
C GLN A 47 13.68 15.34 13.20
N MET A 48 12.97 16.20 13.92
CA MET A 48 11.66 16.74 13.49
C MET A 48 11.76 17.43 12.11
N LEU A 49 12.79 18.23 11.89
CA LEU A 49 13.00 18.92 10.61
C LEU A 49 13.33 17.91 9.49
N LEU A 50 14.15 16.90 9.77
CA LEU A 50 14.48 15.84 8.81
C LEU A 50 13.26 14.98 8.47
N GLU A 51 12.43 14.61 9.46
CA GLU A 51 11.19 13.88 9.26
C GLU A 51 10.20 14.69 8.44
N PHE A 52 10.03 15.99 8.75
CA PHE A 52 9.23 16.90 7.94
C PHE A 52 9.73 16.94 6.48
N PHE A 53 11.04 17.04 6.29
CA PHE A 53 11.64 17.04 4.96
C PHE A 53 11.34 15.73 4.20
N ILE A 54 11.55 14.59 4.84
CA ILE A 54 11.28 13.26 4.25
C ILE A 54 9.80 13.16 3.87
N GLN A 55 8.90 13.45 4.80
CA GLN A 55 7.46 13.33 4.60
C GLN A 55 6.97 14.27 3.50
N PHE A 56 7.30 15.56 3.57
CA PHE A 56 6.81 16.53 2.59
C PHE A 56 7.37 16.29 1.19
N PHE A 57 8.68 16.17 1.06
CA PHE A 57 9.30 16.01 -0.26
C PHE A 57 9.12 14.62 -0.83
N GLY A 58 9.06 13.58 0.01
CA GLY A 58 8.72 12.22 -0.40
C GLY A 58 7.33 12.15 -1.03
N HIS A 59 6.31 12.64 -0.33
CA HIS A 59 4.94 12.70 -0.86
C HIS A 59 4.82 13.57 -2.11
N MET A 60 5.49 14.75 -2.13
CA MET A 60 5.49 15.61 -3.32
C MET A 60 6.14 14.95 -4.54
N MET A 61 7.17 14.13 -4.33
CA MET A 61 7.76 13.32 -5.39
C MET A 61 6.76 12.27 -5.90
N GLY A 62 6.09 11.58 -4.99
CA GLY A 62 5.04 10.61 -5.33
C GLY A 62 3.90 11.24 -6.13
N VAL A 63 3.38 12.39 -5.68
CA VAL A 63 2.31 13.13 -6.39
C VAL A 63 2.74 13.56 -7.80
N ARG A 64 3.98 14.04 -7.97
CA ARG A 64 4.51 14.41 -9.30
C ARG A 64 4.61 13.20 -10.21
N MET A 65 5.12 12.08 -9.70
CA MET A 65 5.20 10.82 -10.45
C MET A 65 3.83 10.33 -10.86
N GLN A 66 2.86 10.31 -9.93
CA GLN A 66 1.47 9.94 -10.20
C GLN A 66 0.84 10.83 -11.28
N ALA A 67 1.05 12.15 -11.18
CA ALA A 67 0.53 13.10 -12.17
C ALA A 67 1.14 12.87 -13.55
N GLN A 68 2.45 12.61 -13.64
CA GLN A 68 3.12 12.31 -14.90
C GLN A 68 2.61 11.00 -15.50
N MET A 69 2.57 9.91 -14.72
CA MET A 69 2.06 8.62 -15.17
C MET A 69 0.60 8.72 -15.66
N ARG A 70 -0.23 9.49 -14.96
CA ARG A 70 -1.62 9.75 -15.38
C ARG A 70 -1.69 10.47 -16.72
N SER A 71 -0.86 11.50 -16.92
CA SER A 71 -0.78 12.23 -18.17
C SER A 71 -0.31 11.34 -19.32
N ASP A 72 0.69 10.50 -19.08
CA ASP A 72 1.23 9.60 -20.10
C ASP A 72 0.21 8.51 -20.47
N MET A 73 -0.44 7.89 -19.46
CA MET A 73 -1.50 6.89 -19.69
C MET A 73 -2.69 7.51 -20.44
N PHE A 74 -3.14 8.70 -20.03
CA PHE A 74 -4.26 9.38 -20.72
C PHE A 74 -3.91 9.67 -22.17
N ARG A 75 -2.71 10.21 -22.43
CA ARG A 75 -2.24 10.46 -23.80
C ARG A 75 -2.18 9.17 -24.61
N HIS A 76 -1.75 8.07 -24.01
CA HIS A 76 -1.71 6.78 -24.67
C HIS A 76 -3.11 6.24 -24.99
N LEU A 77 -4.04 6.33 -24.02
CA LEU A 77 -5.46 5.96 -24.25
C LEU A 77 -6.07 6.67 -25.46
N GLU A 78 -5.77 7.96 -25.64
CA GLU A 78 -6.27 8.73 -26.82
C GLU A 78 -5.71 8.21 -28.16
N THR A 79 -4.71 7.34 -28.16
CA THR A 79 -4.15 6.73 -29.35
C THR A 79 -4.63 5.29 -29.60
N LEU A 80 -5.40 4.71 -28.68
CA LEU A 80 -5.84 3.33 -28.78
C LEU A 80 -7.05 3.17 -29.72
N PRO A 81 -7.17 2.01 -30.42
CA PRO A 81 -8.29 1.74 -31.32
C PRO A 81 -9.61 1.59 -30.55
N TYR A 82 -10.74 1.86 -31.20
CA TYR A 82 -12.09 1.71 -30.63
C TYR A 82 -12.33 0.34 -30.02
N ARG A 83 -11.78 -0.73 -30.62
CA ARG A 83 -11.89 -2.10 -30.10
C ARG A 83 -11.43 -2.23 -28.65
N PHE A 84 -10.37 -1.50 -28.27
CA PHE A 84 -9.90 -1.51 -26.88
C PHE A 84 -11.00 -1.04 -25.91
N PHE A 85 -11.74 0.01 -26.28
CA PHE A 85 -12.80 0.58 -25.45
C PHE A 85 -14.06 -0.29 -25.44
N ASP A 86 -14.33 -1.04 -26.53
CA ASP A 86 -15.42 -2.00 -26.61
C ASP A 86 -15.17 -3.23 -25.69
N ASP A 87 -13.90 -3.64 -25.59
CA ASP A 87 -13.49 -4.80 -24.77
C ASP A 87 -13.24 -4.44 -23.28
N HIS A 88 -13.17 -3.12 -22.94
CA HIS A 88 -12.83 -2.67 -21.60
C HIS A 88 -13.90 -1.73 -21.01
N GLU A 89 -14.34 -2.06 -19.80
CA GLU A 89 -15.29 -1.21 -19.07
C GLU A 89 -14.64 0.13 -18.67
N THR A 90 -15.26 1.25 -19.00
CA THR A 90 -14.80 2.61 -18.66
C THR A 90 -14.47 2.74 -17.15
N GLY A 91 -15.27 2.12 -16.28
CA GLY A 91 -15.02 2.14 -14.84
C GLY A 91 -13.70 1.48 -14.42
N LYS A 92 -13.27 0.43 -15.12
CA LYS A 92 -11.97 -0.22 -14.89
C LYS A 92 -10.81 0.67 -15.35
N ILE A 93 -10.94 1.32 -16.51
CA ILE A 93 -9.94 2.29 -17.00
C ILE A 93 -9.79 3.45 -16.02
N MET A 94 -10.91 4.02 -15.55
CA MET A 94 -10.89 5.09 -14.54
C MET A 94 -10.22 4.66 -13.24
N SER A 95 -10.48 3.44 -12.76
CA SER A 95 -9.82 2.91 -11.56
C SER A 95 -8.30 2.77 -11.75
N ARG A 96 -7.85 2.37 -12.94
CA ARG A 96 -6.41 2.31 -13.28
C ARG A 96 -5.76 3.70 -13.30
N LEU A 97 -6.45 4.73 -13.81
CA LEU A 97 -5.99 6.12 -13.82
C LEU A 97 -5.96 6.79 -12.43
N THR A 98 -6.66 6.22 -11.45
CA THR A 98 -6.78 6.80 -10.10
C THR A 98 -6.13 5.94 -9.04
N ASN A 99 -6.73 4.79 -8.72
CA ASN A 99 -6.33 3.95 -7.60
C ASN A 99 -4.99 3.25 -7.84
N ASP A 100 -4.82 2.62 -9.02
CA ASP A 100 -3.58 1.91 -9.33
C ASP A 100 -2.37 2.85 -9.34
N LEU A 101 -2.51 4.05 -9.90
CA LEU A 101 -1.43 5.04 -9.89
C LEU A 101 -1.14 5.59 -8.48
N MET A 102 -2.13 5.62 -7.60
CA MET A 102 -1.92 5.96 -6.19
C MET A 102 -1.09 4.87 -5.50
N ASP A 103 -1.46 3.60 -5.67
CA ASP A 103 -0.75 2.46 -5.08
C ASP A 103 0.71 2.38 -5.58
N ILE A 104 0.95 2.67 -6.87
CA ILE A 104 2.30 2.76 -7.44
C ILE A 104 3.09 3.90 -6.78
N SER A 105 2.47 5.08 -6.64
CA SER A 105 3.10 6.25 -6.04
C SER A 105 3.47 6.01 -4.59
N GLU A 106 2.56 5.43 -3.81
CA GLU A 106 2.80 5.04 -2.41
C GLU A 106 3.96 4.03 -2.29
N LEU A 107 3.99 3.03 -3.16
CA LEU A 107 5.10 2.07 -3.20
C LEU A 107 6.42 2.75 -3.54
N ALA A 108 6.44 3.65 -4.53
CA ALA A 108 7.67 4.22 -5.05
C ALA A 108 8.38 5.16 -4.05
N HIS A 109 7.64 5.84 -3.16
CA HIS A 109 8.28 6.69 -2.16
C HIS A 109 8.36 6.03 -0.78
N HIS A 110 7.30 5.41 -0.28
CA HIS A 110 7.33 4.72 1.01
C HIS A 110 8.12 3.40 0.98
N GLY A 111 8.19 2.73 -0.18
CA GLY A 111 8.93 1.49 -0.32
C GLY A 111 10.41 1.62 0.04
N PRO A 112 11.19 2.42 -0.70
CA PRO A 112 12.59 2.66 -0.39
C PRO A 112 12.79 3.28 1.00
N GLU A 113 11.92 4.21 1.41
CA GLU A 113 11.96 4.85 2.72
C GLU A 113 11.87 3.82 3.85
N ASN A 114 10.81 3.01 3.85
CA ASN A 114 10.55 2.02 4.89
C ASN A 114 11.65 0.96 4.96
N VAL A 115 12.13 0.48 3.80
CA VAL A 115 13.20 -0.53 3.75
C VAL A 115 14.51 0.04 4.26
N ILE A 116 14.90 1.24 3.82
CA ILE A 116 16.16 1.88 4.23
C ILE A 116 16.14 2.22 5.72
N ILE A 117 15.09 2.93 6.19
CA ILE A 117 15.03 3.35 7.60
C ILE A 117 14.96 2.13 8.52
N SER A 118 14.11 1.15 8.19
CA SER A 118 13.95 -0.03 9.04
C SER A 118 15.21 -0.88 9.10
N SER A 119 15.81 -1.19 7.94
CA SER A 119 17.06 -1.98 7.89
C SER A 119 18.20 -1.29 8.63
N LEU A 120 18.34 0.02 8.41
CA LEU A 120 19.38 0.81 9.05
C LEU A 120 19.19 0.91 10.56
N SER A 121 17.94 1.13 11.03
CA SER A 121 17.63 1.16 12.46
C SER A 121 17.92 -0.18 13.15
N ILE A 122 17.62 -1.30 12.50
CA ILE A 122 17.95 -2.64 13.00
C ILE A 122 19.47 -2.82 13.08
N ILE A 123 20.21 -2.48 12.02
CA ILE A 123 21.68 -2.62 11.95
C ILE A 123 22.35 -1.73 12.99
N VAL A 124 21.99 -0.46 13.08
CA VAL A 124 22.58 0.49 14.03
C VAL A 124 22.29 0.07 15.47
N SER A 125 21.07 -0.38 15.77
CA SER A 125 20.71 -0.91 17.09
C SER A 125 21.52 -2.17 17.43
N PHE A 126 21.67 -3.10 16.48
CA PHE A 126 22.47 -4.30 16.66
C PHE A 126 23.94 -3.95 16.96
N LEU A 127 24.56 -3.09 16.15
CA LEU A 127 25.96 -2.67 16.33
C LEU A 127 26.17 -1.95 17.67
N TYR A 128 25.27 -1.06 18.05
CA TYR A 128 25.34 -0.35 19.31
C TYR A 128 25.24 -1.31 20.50
N LEU A 129 24.23 -2.15 20.55
CA LEU A 129 23.99 -3.07 21.65
C LEU A 129 25.05 -4.17 21.71
N SER A 130 25.56 -4.66 20.57
CA SER A 130 26.67 -5.64 20.55
C SER A 130 27.97 -5.04 21.06
N GLY A 131 28.21 -3.75 20.92
CA GLY A 131 29.32 -3.02 21.53
C GLY A 131 29.23 -2.93 23.06
N ILE A 132 28.02 -3.10 23.63
CA ILE A 132 27.85 -3.16 25.11
C ILE A 132 28.03 -4.59 25.60
N HIS A 133 27.20 -5.53 25.10
CA HIS A 133 27.28 -6.95 25.52
C HIS A 133 26.73 -7.87 24.41
N LEU A 134 27.63 -8.52 23.68
CA LEU A 134 27.30 -9.32 22.50
C LEU A 134 26.32 -10.46 22.79
N THR A 135 26.54 -11.23 23.86
CA THR A 135 25.68 -12.38 24.18
C THR A 135 24.25 -11.97 24.48
N LEU A 136 24.05 -10.89 25.25
CA LEU A 136 22.71 -10.35 25.52
C LEU A 136 22.03 -9.83 24.23
N THR A 137 22.79 -9.16 23.37
CA THR A 137 22.29 -8.70 22.06
C THR A 137 21.82 -9.87 21.21
N LEU A 138 22.62 -10.94 21.10
CA LEU A 138 22.26 -12.13 20.33
C LEU A 138 21.00 -12.82 20.89
N ILE A 139 20.85 -12.92 22.22
CA ILE A 139 19.65 -13.49 22.85
C ILE A 139 18.40 -12.68 22.44
N ILE A 140 18.48 -11.37 22.51
CA ILE A 140 17.36 -10.48 22.17
C ILE A 140 17.05 -10.57 20.68
N PHE A 141 18.04 -10.44 19.81
CA PHE A 141 17.85 -10.49 18.38
C PHE A 141 17.41 -11.87 17.86
N ALA A 142 17.71 -12.95 18.58
CA ALA A 142 17.17 -14.29 18.26
C ALA A 142 15.64 -14.37 18.38
N CYS A 143 14.99 -13.46 19.09
CA CYS A 143 13.53 -13.37 19.14
C CYS A 143 12.93 -12.69 17.89
N ALA A 144 13.69 -11.88 17.14
CA ALA A 144 13.18 -11.14 15.97
C ALA A 144 12.68 -12.06 14.83
N PRO A 145 13.38 -13.14 14.44
CA PRO A 145 12.86 -14.11 13.47
C PRO A 145 11.53 -14.74 13.91
N LEU A 146 11.34 -15.01 15.20
CA LEU A 146 10.08 -15.55 15.71
C LEU A 146 8.94 -14.55 15.51
N LEU A 147 9.16 -13.27 15.84
CA LEU A 147 8.18 -12.19 15.58
C LEU A 147 7.85 -12.11 14.10
N PHE A 148 8.88 -12.11 13.26
CA PHE A 148 8.70 -12.01 11.80
C PHE A 148 7.88 -13.18 11.26
N VAL A 149 8.22 -14.41 11.59
CA VAL A 149 7.51 -15.62 11.11
C VAL A 149 6.05 -15.62 11.58
N VAL A 150 5.80 -15.38 12.86
CA VAL A 150 4.43 -15.37 13.40
C VAL A 150 3.61 -14.24 12.79
N ALA A 151 4.15 -13.02 12.70
CA ALA A 151 3.45 -11.89 12.12
C ALA A 151 3.17 -12.11 10.62
N PHE A 152 4.12 -12.63 9.85
CA PHE A 152 3.95 -12.94 8.43
C PHE A 152 2.85 -13.99 8.20
N LEU A 153 2.87 -15.09 8.96
CA LEU A 153 1.86 -16.16 8.83
C LEU A 153 0.45 -15.70 9.21
N LEU A 154 0.34 -14.93 10.29
CA LEU A 154 -0.95 -14.41 10.74
C LEU A 154 -1.47 -13.30 9.84
N ARG A 155 -0.58 -12.48 9.26
CA ARG A 155 -0.91 -11.47 8.28
C ARG A 155 -1.61 -12.10 7.06
N GLY A 156 -1.00 -13.12 6.46
CA GLY A 156 -1.58 -13.78 5.30
C GLY A 156 -2.94 -14.46 5.57
N ARG A 157 -3.21 -14.87 6.83
CA ARG A 157 -4.56 -15.33 7.24
C ARG A 157 -5.56 -14.18 7.33
N MET A 158 -5.13 -13.06 7.89
CA MET A 158 -5.94 -11.85 8.02
C MET A 158 -6.33 -11.31 6.65
N ASP A 159 -5.41 -11.17 5.72
CA ASP A 159 -5.64 -10.64 4.38
C ASP A 159 -6.61 -11.50 3.58
N ARG A 160 -6.47 -12.84 3.65
CA ARG A 160 -7.45 -13.77 3.04
C ARG A 160 -8.85 -13.61 3.62
N ALA A 161 -8.98 -13.47 4.95
CA ALA A 161 -10.27 -13.29 5.59
C ALA A 161 -10.91 -11.94 5.24
N PHE A 162 -10.14 -10.86 5.14
CA PHE A 162 -10.62 -9.56 4.66
C PHE A 162 -11.00 -9.57 3.20
N THR A 163 -10.29 -10.31 2.35
CA THR A 163 -10.63 -10.48 0.93
C THR A 163 -11.97 -11.19 0.77
N GLU A 164 -12.23 -12.25 1.54
CA GLU A 164 -13.55 -12.92 1.55
C GLU A 164 -14.66 -11.98 2.05
N SER A 165 -14.39 -11.15 3.06
CA SER A 165 -15.34 -10.14 3.51
C SER A 165 -15.62 -9.09 2.43
N ARG A 166 -14.60 -8.63 1.68
CA ARG A 166 -14.78 -7.71 0.54
C ARG A 166 -15.62 -8.35 -0.57
N ARG A 167 -15.39 -9.64 -0.86
CA ARG A 167 -16.20 -10.38 -1.83
C ARG A 167 -17.66 -10.46 -1.41
N SER A 168 -17.92 -10.78 -0.13
CA SER A 168 -19.28 -10.87 0.39
C SER A 168 -20.04 -9.55 0.33
N ILE A 169 -19.38 -8.40 0.56
CA ILE A 169 -20.05 -7.09 0.43
C ILE A 169 -20.30 -6.73 -1.04
N ALA A 170 -19.41 -7.12 -1.95
CA ALA A 170 -19.63 -6.93 -3.39
C ALA A 170 -20.86 -7.74 -3.89
N GLU A 171 -21.07 -8.96 -3.39
CA GLU A 171 -22.27 -9.77 -3.68
C GLU A 171 -23.55 -9.09 -3.16
N ILE A 172 -23.49 -8.48 -1.97
CA ILE A 172 -24.62 -7.68 -1.43
C ILE A 172 -24.90 -6.50 -2.34
N ASN A 173 -23.86 -5.72 -2.71
CA ASN A 173 -24.02 -4.54 -3.54
C ASN A 173 -24.69 -4.89 -4.88
N ALA A 174 -24.24 -5.94 -5.56
CA ALA A 174 -24.84 -6.43 -6.80
C ALA A 174 -26.31 -6.86 -6.60
N SER A 175 -26.61 -7.52 -5.47
CA SER A 175 -27.99 -7.93 -5.14
C SER A 175 -28.88 -6.71 -4.88
N VAL A 176 -28.39 -5.72 -4.14
CA VAL A 176 -29.12 -4.47 -3.85
C VAL A 176 -29.35 -3.67 -5.12
N GLU A 177 -28.33 -3.53 -5.98
CA GLU A 177 -28.44 -2.85 -7.26
C GLU A 177 -29.52 -3.51 -8.14
N SER A 178 -29.50 -4.85 -8.26
CA SER A 178 -30.52 -5.59 -9.00
C SER A 178 -31.93 -5.37 -8.42
N SER A 179 -32.08 -5.42 -7.09
CA SER A 179 -33.37 -5.23 -6.42
C SER A 179 -33.91 -3.81 -6.57
N ILE A 180 -33.03 -2.79 -6.48
CA ILE A 180 -33.42 -1.38 -6.68
C ILE A 180 -33.78 -1.10 -8.13
N SER A 181 -32.98 -1.60 -9.08
CA SER A 181 -33.26 -1.45 -10.52
C SER A 181 -34.58 -2.12 -10.90
N GLY A 182 -34.86 -3.30 -10.31
CA GLY A 182 -36.10 -4.08 -10.49
C GLY A 182 -37.27 -3.66 -9.57
N ILE A 183 -37.18 -2.57 -8.81
CA ILE A 183 -38.14 -2.24 -7.73
C ILE A 183 -39.59 -2.12 -8.22
N ARG A 184 -39.80 -1.64 -9.46
CA ARG A 184 -41.13 -1.53 -10.07
C ARG A 184 -41.77 -2.91 -10.26
N VAL A 185 -40.98 -3.91 -10.71
CA VAL A 185 -41.41 -5.29 -10.89
C VAL A 185 -41.73 -5.92 -9.53
N THR A 186 -40.81 -5.78 -8.55
CA THR A 186 -40.99 -6.27 -7.19
C THR A 186 -42.31 -5.75 -6.57
N LYS A 187 -42.59 -4.44 -6.71
CA LYS A 187 -43.83 -3.84 -6.21
C LYS A 187 -45.07 -4.30 -6.98
N ALA A 188 -44.99 -4.40 -8.31
CA ALA A 188 -46.11 -4.84 -9.14
C ALA A 188 -46.55 -6.28 -8.83
N PHE A 189 -45.61 -7.16 -8.47
CA PHE A 189 -45.89 -8.55 -8.15
C PHE A 189 -45.97 -8.86 -6.64
N GLY A 190 -45.84 -7.86 -5.77
CA GLY A 190 -45.90 -8.04 -4.32
C GLY A 190 -44.78 -8.89 -3.72
N ASN A 191 -43.61 -8.98 -4.39
CA ASN A 191 -42.50 -9.86 -4.03
C ASN A 191 -41.49 -9.25 -3.03
N ALA A 192 -41.87 -8.21 -2.27
CA ALA A 192 -40.95 -7.52 -1.35
C ALA A 192 -40.35 -8.46 -0.29
N GLU A 193 -41.13 -9.41 0.22
CA GLU A 193 -40.70 -10.38 1.24
C GLU A 193 -39.58 -11.31 0.72
N LYS A 194 -39.70 -11.79 -0.53
CA LYS A 194 -38.66 -12.63 -1.16
C LYS A 194 -37.37 -11.89 -1.42
N GLU A 195 -37.44 -10.62 -1.82
CA GLU A 195 -36.25 -9.78 -1.98
C GLU A 195 -35.58 -9.49 -0.63
N GLN A 196 -36.38 -9.26 0.45
CA GLN A 196 -35.87 -9.13 1.79
C GLN A 196 -35.17 -10.39 2.28
N GLU A 197 -35.76 -11.58 2.09
CA GLU A 197 -35.12 -12.86 2.43
C GLU A 197 -33.80 -13.06 1.69
N LYS A 198 -33.75 -12.70 0.40
CA LYS A 198 -32.52 -12.78 -0.40
C LYS A 198 -31.43 -11.85 0.16
N PHE A 199 -31.80 -10.61 0.51
CA PHE A 199 -30.90 -9.67 1.13
C PHE A 199 -30.39 -10.18 2.48
N GLU A 200 -31.29 -10.68 3.38
CA GLU A 200 -30.90 -11.17 4.69
C GLU A 200 -29.95 -12.38 4.62
N ARG A 201 -30.14 -13.27 3.63
CA ARG A 201 -29.17 -14.37 3.40
C ARG A 201 -27.78 -13.85 2.99
N GLY A 202 -27.71 -12.82 2.13
CA GLY A 202 -26.46 -12.15 1.75
C GLY A 202 -25.82 -11.47 2.94
N ASN A 203 -26.60 -10.69 3.68
CA ASN A 203 -26.17 -9.97 4.88
C ASN A 203 -25.66 -10.92 5.98
N GLY A 204 -26.32 -12.06 6.16
CA GLY A 204 -25.86 -13.12 7.06
C GLY A 204 -24.49 -13.69 6.66
N ARG A 205 -24.26 -13.97 5.38
CA ARG A 205 -22.95 -14.41 4.86
C ARG A 205 -21.86 -13.35 5.08
N PHE A 206 -22.15 -12.09 4.79
CA PHE A 206 -21.24 -10.98 5.07
C PHE A 206 -20.88 -10.88 6.56
N LYS A 207 -21.88 -10.97 7.44
CA LYS A 207 -21.66 -10.95 8.90
C LYS A 207 -20.70 -12.05 9.34
N GLU A 208 -20.86 -13.28 8.84
CA GLU A 208 -19.97 -14.38 9.19
C GLU A 208 -18.56 -14.22 8.57
N ALA A 209 -18.44 -13.74 7.33
CA ALA A 209 -17.16 -13.43 6.71
C ALA A 209 -16.43 -12.31 7.49
N ARG A 210 -17.15 -11.26 7.89
CA ARG A 210 -16.62 -10.14 8.66
C ARG A 210 -16.16 -10.56 10.06
N LYS A 211 -16.92 -11.44 10.71
CA LYS A 211 -16.54 -12.04 12.00
C LYS A 211 -15.22 -12.80 11.91
N LYS A 212 -15.04 -13.61 10.86
CA LYS A 212 -13.78 -14.33 10.60
C LYS A 212 -12.62 -13.35 10.37
N ALA A 213 -12.84 -12.28 9.62
CA ALA A 213 -11.85 -11.24 9.36
C ALA A 213 -11.42 -10.54 10.65
N TYR A 214 -12.36 -10.15 11.51
CA TYR A 214 -12.06 -9.53 12.79
C TYR A 214 -11.40 -10.51 13.79
N PHE A 215 -11.77 -11.79 13.75
CA PHE A 215 -11.07 -12.79 14.55
C PHE A 215 -9.61 -12.93 14.12
N ALA A 216 -9.34 -13.02 12.80
CA ALA A 216 -7.98 -13.08 12.29
C ALA A 216 -7.17 -11.82 12.60
N MET A 217 -7.79 -10.63 12.50
CA MET A 217 -7.19 -9.36 12.89
C MET A 217 -6.86 -9.33 14.40
N GLY A 218 -7.80 -9.75 15.25
CA GLY A 218 -7.57 -9.85 16.70
C GLY A 218 -6.43 -10.79 17.03
N LEU A 219 -6.38 -11.96 16.39
CA LEU A 219 -5.29 -12.91 16.56
C LEU A 219 -3.93 -12.34 16.12
N PHE A 220 -3.87 -11.65 14.98
CA PHE A 220 -2.66 -10.98 14.50
C PHE A 220 -2.17 -9.95 15.51
N HIS A 221 -3.03 -9.00 15.90
CA HIS A 221 -2.63 -7.92 16.82
C HIS A 221 -2.27 -8.44 18.20
N SER A 222 -3.08 -9.34 18.79
CA SER A 222 -2.80 -9.87 20.12
C SER A 222 -1.52 -10.71 20.15
N SER A 223 -1.28 -11.55 19.13
CA SER A 223 -0.06 -12.39 19.05
C SER A 223 1.19 -11.55 18.84
N THR A 224 1.17 -10.56 17.95
CA THR A 224 2.30 -9.66 17.72
C THR A 224 2.61 -8.80 18.94
N THR A 225 1.60 -8.28 19.63
CA THR A 225 1.76 -7.56 20.90
C THR A 225 2.33 -8.49 22.00
N PHE A 226 1.81 -9.71 22.11
CA PHE A 226 2.33 -10.69 23.07
C PHE A 226 3.81 -10.98 22.84
N ILE A 227 4.22 -11.25 21.58
CA ILE A 227 5.64 -11.52 21.27
C ILE A 227 6.49 -10.27 21.57
N THR A 228 6.02 -9.07 21.24
CA THR A 228 6.71 -7.82 21.60
C THR A 228 6.92 -7.70 23.10
N ASN A 229 5.90 -8.04 23.90
CA ASN A 229 6.04 -8.07 25.36
C ASN A 229 7.00 -9.16 25.83
N VAL A 230 7.09 -10.31 25.14
CA VAL A 230 8.11 -11.34 25.43
C VAL A 230 9.52 -10.79 25.24
N PHE A 231 9.79 -9.93 24.24
CA PHE A 231 11.09 -9.26 24.14
C PHE A 231 11.43 -8.47 25.42
N ASN A 232 10.47 -7.70 25.96
CA ASN A 232 10.69 -6.96 27.20
C ASN A 232 11.00 -7.89 28.37
N VAL A 233 10.30 -9.02 28.46
CA VAL A 233 10.56 -10.04 29.50
C VAL A 233 11.94 -10.69 29.32
N VAL A 234 12.33 -10.99 28.10
CA VAL A 234 13.66 -11.55 27.78
C VAL A 234 14.76 -10.57 28.21
N VAL A 235 14.61 -9.28 27.86
CA VAL A 235 15.57 -8.24 28.30
C VAL A 235 15.59 -8.12 29.81
N LEU A 236 14.43 -8.14 30.47
CA LEU A 236 14.33 -8.04 31.92
C LEU A 236 15.07 -9.21 32.62
N ILE A 237 14.80 -10.43 32.16
CA ILE A 237 15.40 -11.64 32.80
C ILE A 237 16.89 -11.79 32.44
N ALA A 238 17.20 -11.84 31.14
CA ALA A 238 18.59 -12.07 30.71
C ALA A 238 19.49 -10.88 31.09
N GLY A 239 19.05 -9.66 30.86
CA GLY A 239 19.77 -8.46 31.28
C GLY A 239 19.93 -8.37 32.81
N GLY A 240 18.87 -8.70 33.57
CA GLY A 240 18.93 -8.77 35.04
C GLY A 240 19.92 -9.81 35.54
N ILE A 241 20.02 -10.99 34.90
CA ILE A 241 21.01 -12.01 35.25
C ILE A 241 22.44 -11.51 35.00
N PHE A 242 22.71 -10.88 33.82
CA PHE A 242 24.04 -10.34 33.52
C PHE A 242 24.40 -9.17 34.43
N LEU A 243 23.42 -8.31 34.78
CA LEU A 243 23.61 -7.27 35.79
C LEU A 243 23.93 -7.86 37.17
N TYR A 244 23.19 -8.87 37.61
CA TYR A 244 23.43 -9.54 38.88
C TYR A 244 24.82 -10.19 38.94
N ARG A 245 25.31 -10.73 37.82
CA ARG A 245 26.67 -11.28 37.71
C ARG A 245 27.77 -10.23 37.63
N GLY A 246 27.43 -8.96 37.52
CA GLY A 246 28.37 -7.86 37.32
C GLY A 246 29.00 -7.80 35.92
N GLU A 247 28.46 -8.52 34.96
CA GLU A 247 28.95 -8.53 33.58
C GLU A 247 28.55 -7.25 32.80
N ILE A 248 27.47 -6.60 33.21
CA ILE A 248 27.01 -5.30 32.69
C ILE A 248 26.68 -4.36 33.84
N SER A 249 26.76 -3.03 33.57
CA SER A 249 26.37 -2.01 34.54
C SER A 249 24.84 -1.74 34.51
N PHE A 250 24.36 -1.00 35.51
CA PHE A 250 22.96 -0.57 35.56
C PHE A 250 22.56 0.32 34.35
N GLY A 251 23.48 1.20 33.89
CA GLY A 251 23.26 1.99 32.70
C GLY A 251 23.24 1.14 31.43
N ASP A 252 24.08 0.11 31.32
CA ASP A 252 24.06 -0.88 30.22
C ASP A 252 22.71 -1.58 30.17
N TYR A 253 22.23 -2.10 31.27
CA TYR A 253 20.93 -2.75 31.40
C TYR A 253 19.80 -1.81 30.97
N SER A 254 19.82 -0.55 31.43
CA SER A 254 18.84 0.47 31.05
C SER A 254 18.84 0.77 29.56
N ALA A 255 20.05 0.82 28.94
CA ALA A 255 20.18 1.00 27.49
C ALA A 255 19.49 -0.13 26.71
N PHE A 256 19.65 -1.39 27.14
CA PHE A 256 18.93 -2.52 26.53
C PHE A 256 17.41 -2.39 26.67
N VAL A 257 16.92 -2.05 27.88
CA VAL A 257 15.47 -1.89 28.13
C VAL A 257 14.83 -0.84 27.23
N VAL A 258 15.46 0.34 27.09
CA VAL A 258 14.90 1.44 26.28
C VAL A 258 15.08 1.20 24.77
N SER A 259 16.02 0.31 24.37
CA SER A 259 16.29 0.02 22.96
C SER A 259 15.34 -0.99 22.33
N VAL A 260 14.55 -1.74 23.10
CA VAL A 260 13.67 -2.81 22.54
C VAL A 260 12.79 -2.28 21.43
N ASN A 261 12.12 -1.14 21.63
CA ASN A 261 11.21 -0.57 20.64
C ASN A 261 11.93 -0.03 19.39
N ILE A 262 13.21 0.33 19.50
CA ILE A 262 14.00 0.87 18.38
C ILE A 262 14.24 -0.17 17.30
N PHE A 263 14.25 -1.47 17.62
CA PHE A 263 14.38 -2.54 16.62
C PHE A 263 13.09 -3.33 16.38
N VAL A 264 12.15 -3.39 17.33
CA VAL A 264 10.86 -4.08 17.12
C VAL A 264 9.96 -3.31 16.15
N SER A 265 9.88 -1.99 16.28
CA SER A 265 9.06 -1.14 15.39
C SER A 265 9.47 -1.28 13.92
N PRO A 266 10.76 -1.19 13.53
CA PRO A 266 11.21 -1.45 12.16
C PRO A 266 10.83 -2.82 11.61
N VAL A 267 10.91 -3.89 12.42
CA VAL A 267 10.48 -5.23 12.01
C VAL A 267 9.00 -5.24 11.62
N MET A 268 8.15 -4.60 12.44
CA MET A 268 6.72 -4.48 12.13
C MET A 268 6.44 -3.61 10.88
N THR A 269 7.26 -2.60 10.63
CA THR A 269 7.17 -1.78 9.41
C THR A 269 7.50 -2.60 8.17
N LEU A 270 8.56 -3.43 8.20
CA LEU A 270 8.90 -4.32 7.09
C LEU A 270 7.81 -5.36 6.80
N ILE A 271 7.11 -5.86 7.83
CA ILE A 271 5.99 -6.79 7.65
C ILE A 271 4.80 -6.08 6.95
N ARG A 272 4.48 -4.84 7.35
CA ARG A 272 3.43 -4.06 6.69
C ARG A 272 3.78 -3.67 5.25
N PHE A 273 5.06 -3.42 5.00
CA PHE A 273 5.56 -3.08 3.66
C PHE A 273 5.27 -4.17 2.62
N THR A 274 5.20 -5.46 3.02
CA THR A 274 4.90 -6.57 2.09
C THR A 274 3.57 -6.35 1.36
N GLU A 275 2.51 -5.92 2.06
CA GLU A 275 1.20 -5.61 1.44
C GLU A 275 1.30 -4.44 0.47
N GLN A 276 1.90 -3.33 0.91
CA GLN A 276 2.08 -2.16 0.07
C GLN A 276 2.88 -2.47 -1.21
N PHE A 277 3.85 -3.40 -1.10
CA PHE A 277 4.60 -3.88 -2.26
C PHE A 277 3.72 -4.69 -3.22
N GLU A 278 2.87 -5.59 -2.71
CA GLU A 278 1.97 -6.39 -3.53
C GLU A 278 0.95 -5.52 -4.27
N ASP A 279 0.33 -4.55 -3.60
CA ASP A 279 -0.67 -3.63 -4.18
C ASP A 279 -0.02 -2.73 -5.25
N GLY A 280 1.10 -2.10 -4.93
CA GLY A 280 1.82 -1.24 -5.88
C GLY A 280 2.38 -2.02 -7.08
N ALA A 281 2.90 -3.24 -6.87
CA ALA A 281 3.38 -4.10 -7.96
C ALA A 281 2.22 -4.59 -8.85
N ALA A 282 1.04 -4.86 -8.28
CA ALA A 282 -0.15 -5.21 -9.04
C ALA A 282 -0.65 -4.02 -9.87
N GLY A 283 -0.70 -2.82 -9.27
CA GLY A 283 -1.03 -1.57 -9.97
C GLY A 283 -0.07 -1.30 -11.13
N PHE A 284 1.24 -1.48 -10.90
CA PHE A 284 2.26 -1.28 -11.93
C PHE A 284 2.11 -2.25 -13.10
N ARG A 285 1.82 -3.54 -12.86
CA ARG A 285 1.54 -4.48 -13.94
C ARG A 285 0.35 -4.03 -14.79
N ARG A 286 -0.76 -3.60 -14.17
CA ARG A 286 -1.93 -3.09 -14.90
C ARG A 286 -1.66 -1.79 -15.66
N PHE A 287 -0.79 -0.94 -15.14
CA PHE A 287 -0.31 0.23 -15.86
C PHE A 287 0.45 -0.16 -17.13
N VAL A 288 1.42 -1.09 -17.00
CA VAL A 288 2.22 -1.59 -18.15
C VAL A 288 1.33 -2.28 -19.18
N GLU A 289 0.34 -3.08 -18.75
CA GLU A 289 -0.64 -3.70 -19.66
C GLU A 289 -1.31 -2.69 -20.60
N ILE A 290 -1.73 -1.52 -20.07
CA ILE A 290 -2.33 -0.47 -20.93
C ILE A 290 -1.26 0.19 -21.81
N MET A 291 -0.08 0.49 -21.25
CA MET A 291 0.97 1.20 -21.99
C MET A 291 1.59 0.34 -23.10
N ASP A 292 1.49 -0.97 -23.02
CA ASP A 292 1.97 -1.92 -24.03
C ASP A 292 0.94 -2.18 -25.16
N GLU A 293 -0.32 -1.73 -24.98
CA GLU A 293 -1.32 -1.84 -26.05
C GLU A 293 -0.88 -1.04 -27.29
N PRO A 294 -0.93 -1.63 -28.47
CA PRO A 294 -0.48 -0.95 -29.68
C PRO A 294 -1.43 0.20 -30.05
N PRO A 295 -0.89 1.42 -30.30
CA PRO A 295 -1.70 2.53 -30.78
C PRO A 295 -2.28 2.24 -32.15
N GLU A 296 -3.41 2.87 -32.44
CA GLU A 296 -4.00 2.88 -33.78
C GLU A 296 -2.99 3.49 -34.78
N LYS A 297 -2.84 2.85 -35.92
CA LYS A 297 -1.93 3.30 -36.96
C LYS A 297 -2.71 3.74 -38.17
N ASP A 298 -2.38 4.92 -38.67
CA ASP A 298 -2.86 5.35 -39.99
C ASP A 298 -2.39 4.39 -41.08
N ALA A 299 -3.15 4.27 -42.15
CA ALA A 299 -2.70 3.53 -43.33
C ALA A 299 -1.40 4.14 -43.87
N PRO A 300 -0.48 3.33 -44.44
CA PRO A 300 0.81 3.83 -44.94
C PRO A 300 0.68 4.96 -45.99
N ASP A 301 -0.46 5.03 -46.66
CA ASP A 301 -0.82 5.99 -47.71
C ASP A 301 -1.84 7.04 -47.22
N ALA A 302 -2.10 7.10 -45.91
CA ALA A 302 -3.03 8.07 -45.33
C ALA A 302 -2.61 9.52 -45.65
N THR A 303 -3.56 10.33 -46.05
CA THR A 303 -3.37 11.75 -46.35
C THR A 303 -4.26 12.60 -45.46
N VAL A 304 -3.79 13.81 -45.13
CA VAL A 304 -4.60 14.78 -44.40
C VAL A 304 -5.67 15.35 -45.32
N LEU A 305 -6.95 15.16 -44.98
CA LEU A 305 -8.07 15.69 -45.70
C LEU A 305 -8.05 17.23 -45.65
N GLN A 306 -8.00 17.87 -46.84
CA GLN A 306 -8.10 19.33 -47.00
C GLN A 306 -9.43 19.68 -47.68
N HIS A 307 -10.09 20.76 -47.23
CA HIS A 307 -11.34 21.26 -47.86
C HIS A 307 -12.48 20.23 -47.92
N VAL A 308 -12.80 19.61 -46.78
CA VAL A 308 -13.91 18.64 -46.67
C VAL A 308 -15.24 19.32 -47.00
N LYS A 309 -15.94 18.86 -48.03
CA LYS A 309 -17.27 19.37 -48.44
C LYS A 309 -18.42 18.77 -47.64
N GLY A 310 -18.22 17.58 -47.08
CA GLY A 310 -19.18 16.90 -46.22
C GLY A 310 -20.05 15.85 -46.90
N ASP A 311 -19.83 15.56 -48.19
CA ASP A 311 -20.48 14.43 -48.83
C ASP A 311 -19.86 13.12 -48.40
N ILE A 312 -20.68 12.12 -48.02
CA ILE A 312 -20.23 10.78 -47.57
C ILE A 312 -20.87 9.74 -48.48
N CYS A 313 -20.04 8.91 -49.12
CA CYS A 313 -20.47 7.80 -49.95
C CYS A 313 -19.89 6.48 -49.40
N LEU A 314 -20.77 5.57 -49.06
CA LEU A 314 -20.43 4.17 -48.77
C LEU A 314 -20.79 3.34 -50.00
N ALA A 315 -19.82 2.61 -50.57
CA ALA A 315 -20.01 1.74 -51.73
C ALA A 315 -19.54 0.31 -51.40
N ASN A 316 -20.46 -0.65 -51.38
CA ASN A 316 -20.21 -2.06 -51.12
C ASN A 316 -19.42 -2.29 -49.82
N VAL A 317 -19.76 -1.56 -48.75
CA VAL A 317 -19.05 -1.65 -47.49
C VAL A 317 -19.51 -2.90 -46.71
N SER A 318 -18.58 -3.80 -46.46
CA SER A 318 -18.75 -4.95 -45.53
C SER A 318 -17.77 -4.82 -44.36
N TYR A 319 -18.24 -5.17 -43.18
CA TYR A 319 -17.42 -5.08 -41.96
C TYR A 319 -17.65 -6.28 -41.03
N SER A 320 -16.56 -6.74 -40.42
CA SER A 320 -16.56 -7.78 -39.40
C SER A 320 -15.58 -7.42 -38.28
N TYR A 321 -15.97 -7.60 -37.00
CA TYR A 321 -15.12 -7.31 -35.84
C TYR A 321 -13.94 -8.27 -35.72
N ASP A 322 -14.16 -9.56 -36.01
CA ASP A 322 -13.20 -10.65 -35.76
C ASP A 322 -12.91 -11.51 -37.01
N GLY A 323 -13.44 -11.12 -38.16
CA GLY A 323 -13.34 -11.89 -39.40
C GLY A 323 -14.24 -13.14 -39.48
N ALA A 324 -14.94 -13.48 -38.39
CA ALA A 324 -15.78 -14.68 -38.35
C ALA A 324 -17.23 -14.41 -38.76
N ARG A 325 -17.78 -13.24 -38.40
CA ARG A 325 -19.15 -12.86 -38.72
C ARG A 325 -19.22 -11.44 -39.27
N GLU A 326 -19.73 -11.31 -40.48
CA GLU A 326 -20.03 -9.99 -41.06
C GLU A 326 -21.17 -9.32 -40.29
N VAL A 327 -20.90 -8.13 -39.75
CA VAL A 327 -21.88 -7.28 -39.08
C VAL A 327 -22.53 -6.31 -40.04
N LEU A 328 -21.74 -5.80 -41.01
CA LEU A 328 -22.25 -5.05 -42.17
C LEU A 328 -21.93 -5.85 -43.42
N ARG A 329 -22.88 -5.90 -44.36
CA ARG A 329 -22.69 -6.62 -45.58
C ARG A 329 -23.23 -5.76 -46.77
N ASP A 330 -22.37 -5.48 -47.70
CA ASP A 330 -22.68 -4.78 -49.00
C ASP A 330 -23.52 -3.51 -48.80
N VAL A 331 -23.15 -2.68 -47.80
CA VAL A 331 -23.84 -1.45 -47.46
C VAL A 331 -23.49 -0.39 -48.48
N ASN A 332 -24.54 0.16 -49.11
CA ASN A 332 -24.45 1.26 -50.07
C ASN A 332 -25.28 2.45 -49.57
N LEU A 333 -24.63 3.61 -49.36
CA LEU A 333 -25.28 4.77 -48.78
C LEU A 333 -24.63 6.08 -49.30
N ASN A 334 -25.45 7.04 -49.66
CA ASN A 334 -25.03 8.39 -50.03
C ASN A 334 -25.68 9.41 -49.08
N ILE A 335 -24.88 10.24 -48.46
CA ILE A 335 -25.32 11.35 -47.58
C ILE A 335 -24.73 12.63 -48.15
N HIS A 336 -25.60 13.62 -48.43
CA HIS A 336 -25.13 14.89 -48.97
C HIS A 336 -24.74 15.87 -47.87
N ALA A 337 -23.82 16.77 -48.21
CA ALA A 337 -23.40 17.84 -47.30
C ALA A 337 -24.59 18.65 -46.78
N GLY A 338 -24.72 18.78 -45.47
CA GLY A 338 -25.83 19.46 -44.79
C GLY A 338 -27.03 18.59 -44.45
N ASP A 339 -27.07 17.32 -44.88
CA ASP A 339 -28.12 16.38 -44.47
C ASP A 339 -27.99 15.98 -43.00
N THR A 340 -29.14 15.78 -42.34
CA THR A 340 -29.21 15.13 -41.04
C THR A 340 -29.66 13.69 -41.26
N PHE A 341 -28.74 12.75 -40.98
CA PHE A 341 -28.96 11.32 -41.17
C PHE A 341 -28.82 10.53 -39.86
N ALA A 342 -29.77 9.65 -39.58
CA ALA A 342 -29.73 8.78 -38.40
C ALA A 342 -29.52 7.32 -38.80
N LEU A 343 -28.48 6.71 -38.26
CA LEU A 343 -28.28 5.26 -38.32
C LEU A 343 -28.99 4.62 -37.14
N VAL A 344 -29.90 3.69 -37.39
CA VAL A 344 -30.64 2.93 -36.37
C VAL A 344 -30.44 1.45 -36.64
N GLY A 345 -30.21 0.66 -35.55
CA GLY A 345 -29.99 -0.78 -35.61
C GLY A 345 -30.48 -1.50 -34.37
#